data_527923a074ce4b9c185d2790f007dbbf
#
_entry.id   527923a074ce4b9c185d2790f007dbbf
#
_cell.length_a   1.000
_cell.length_b   1.000
_cell.length_c   1.000
_cell.angle_alpha   90.00
_cell.angle_beta   90.00
_cell.angle_gamma   90.00
#
_symmetry.space_group_name_H-M   'P 1'
#
loop_
_entity.id
_entity.type
_entity.pdbx_description
1 polymer ?
#
loop_
_entity_poly.entity_id
_entity_poly.type
_entity_poly.pdbx_seq_one_letter_code
_entity_poly.pdbx_strand_id
1 'polypeptide(L)'
;MHALLLGIVLAQATPGVLALSPSNLTLNPAQQQNVAVSGATPPLQATLDRKLVTVAVAQDGRSVIVTATQATGSDVLHLVDGAGAQADLPIRVAFNAGTIVPQTTLTVTGNPADPAWLAARVTGWVTQLTKALPGAKVTIAPVTPPSSPLPPGTSAQFVVPVQIDGNGEYFDQSGTTSVNVQNLALEPFSPGLLFYDDDPEHLMQDGVLFRGTVTAAQPARLYYYHDDGLDPRKLVVALTSSSQDPTSVQLVDASAGPNMDVMHVGQTLTKNFLLTKARAEGVVVNLSQDEPYLLADVPMAARQLVSGTVDVRVLSGGPVVATVLSVSNGADPRTLLDGPILPGDGHHRTGAFKIDGFGTNALAYTAGGPDATLVVGDTDPTPPSVNPAAPGHDYGDYGVVHTIALSLNNPGAAPFTAYLYFKPLAGPARASFLIDGNLDDVGCVRVPTPYQVTSFNLAAGSTYRTVIQTMTDGASFYPAVIGITATPPQPGAPAISAPDGCFPKPQESPPPR
;
A
#
# COMPACT_ATOMS: atom_id res chain seq x y z
N MET A 1 -53.68 61.98 67.21
CA MET A 1 -52.34 61.68 66.76
C MET A 1 -52.29 60.28 66.16
N HIS A 2 -52.36 60.20 64.83
CA HIS A 2 -52.26 58.92 64.11
C HIS A 2 -50.91 58.90 63.42
N ALA A 3 -50.05 57.95 63.82
CA ALA A 3 -48.77 57.73 63.16
C ALA A 3 -48.98 56.78 61.98
N LEU A 4 -48.66 57.24 60.76
CA LEU A 4 -48.66 56.45 59.54
C LEU A 4 -47.30 55.72 59.48
N LEU A 5 -47.31 54.40 59.58
CA LEU A 5 -46.13 53.56 59.25
C LEU A 5 -46.10 53.37 57.75
N LEU A 6 -45.08 53.92 57.10
CA LEU A 6 -44.76 53.67 55.69
C LEU A 6 -43.93 52.39 55.61
N GLY A 7 -44.56 51.30 55.16
CA GLY A 7 -43.85 50.06 54.84
C GLY A 7 -43.10 50.19 53.49
N ILE A 8 -41.80 50.14 53.55
CA ILE A 8 -40.95 50.03 52.35
C ILE A 8 -41.04 48.57 51.89
N VAL A 9 -41.78 48.32 50.81
CA VAL A 9 -41.74 47.04 50.08
C VAL A 9 -40.47 47.05 49.22
N LEU A 10 -39.44 46.35 49.66
CA LEU A 10 -38.28 46.01 48.83
C LEU A 10 -38.80 45.08 47.74
N ALA A 11 -38.88 45.56 46.50
CA ALA A 11 -39.10 44.75 45.33
C ALA A 11 -37.95 43.76 45.20
N GLN A 12 -38.16 42.49 45.47
CA GLN A 12 -37.23 41.43 45.08
C GLN A 12 -37.12 41.42 43.57
N ALA A 13 -35.95 41.79 43.08
CA ALA A 13 -35.60 41.60 41.66
C ALA A 13 -35.72 40.11 41.36
N THR A 14 -36.55 39.78 40.39
CA THR A 14 -36.59 38.40 39.84
C THR A 14 -35.17 38.07 39.35
N PRO A 15 -34.60 36.93 39.82
CA PRO A 15 -33.26 36.53 39.35
C PRO A 15 -33.25 36.43 37.84
N GLY A 16 -32.35 37.19 37.21
CA GLY A 16 -32.11 37.10 35.78
C GLY A 16 -31.66 35.68 35.47
N VAL A 17 -32.03 35.13 34.30
CA VAL A 17 -31.54 33.85 33.85
C VAL A 17 -30.05 34.03 33.46
N LEU A 18 -29.15 33.35 34.18
CA LEU A 18 -27.74 33.30 33.86
C LEU A 18 -27.55 32.48 32.59
N ALA A 19 -27.01 33.09 31.55
CA ALA A 19 -26.81 32.41 30.24
C ALA A 19 -25.35 32.52 29.80
N LEU A 20 -24.84 31.40 29.23
CA LEU A 20 -23.48 31.21 28.78
C LEU A 20 -23.40 31.09 27.24
N SER A 21 -22.40 31.71 26.64
CA SER A 21 -22.15 31.62 25.21
C SER A 21 -20.64 31.46 24.95
N PRO A 22 -20.20 30.32 24.40
CA PRO A 22 -20.98 29.10 24.09
C PRO A 22 -21.53 28.39 25.35
N SER A 23 -22.55 27.55 25.16
CA SER A 23 -23.19 26.75 26.23
C SER A 23 -22.48 25.43 26.54
N ASN A 24 -21.45 25.08 25.79
CA ASN A 24 -20.51 23.99 26.02
C ASN A 24 -19.14 24.33 25.44
N LEU A 25 -18.09 23.68 25.93
CA LEU A 25 -16.72 23.86 25.43
C LEU A 25 -16.11 22.53 25.00
N THR A 26 -15.41 22.58 23.86
CA THR A 26 -14.49 21.55 23.40
C THR A 26 -13.13 22.20 23.24
N LEU A 27 -12.13 21.73 24.01
CA LEU A 27 -10.81 22.35 24.08
C LEU A 27 -9.72 21.29 23.84
N ASN A 28 -8.73 21.63 23.03
CA ASN A 28 -7.48 20.87 23.04
C ASN A 28 -6.70 21.19 24.33
N PRO A 29 -5.81 20.30 24.80
CA PRO A 29 -4.89 20.60 25.87
C PRO A 29 -4.16 21.92 25.66
N ALA A 30 -4.02 22.72 26.73
CA ALA A 30 -3.48 24.08 26.76
C ALA A 30 -4.27 25.14 25.97
N GLN A 31 -5.37 24.79 25.31
CA GLN A 31 -6.22 25.75 24.59
C GLN A 31 -6.99 26.62 25.59
N GLN A 32 -7.15 27.90 25.22
CA GLN A 32 -7.90 28.89 25.98
C GLN A 32 -9.11 29.37 25.19
N GLN A 33 -10.24 29.55 25.89
CA GLN A 33 -11.45 30.10 25.28
C GLN A 33 -12.15 31.05 26.25
N ASN A 34 -12.67 32.14 25.69
CA ASN A 34 -13.50 33.10 26.42
C ASN A 34 -14.99 32.69 26.30
N VAL A 35 -15.71 32.66 27.40
CA VAL A 35 -17.14 32.40 27.49
C VAL A 35 -17.83 33.67 27.97
N ALA A 36 -18.74 34.20 27.16
CA ALA A 36 -19.55 35.33 27.54
C ALA A 36 -20.63 34.90 28.55
N VAL A 37 -20.81 35.72 29.57
CA VAL A 37 -21.82 35.52 30.61
C VAL A 37 -22.83 36.68 30.55
N SER A 38 -24.09 36.39 30.43
CA SER A 38 -25.18 37.37 30.42
C SER A 38 -26.19 37.09 31.51
N GLY A 39 -26.84 38.17 31.99
CA GLY A 39 -27.81 38.07 33.09
C GLY A 39 -27.18 37.98 34.50
N ALA A 40 -25.85 37.96 34.60
CA ALA A 40 -25.15 37.85 35.89
C ALA A 40 -25.25 39.09 36.76
N THR A 41 -25.45 38.90 38.05
CA THR A 41 -25.30 39.91 39.12
C THR A 41 -23.95 39.67 39.81
N PRO A 42 -22.96 40.59 39.72
CA PRO A 42 -21.66 40.41 40.40
C PRO A 42 -21.81 40.29 41.93
N PRO A 43 -20.90 39.53 42.60
CA PRO A 43 -19.76 38.79 42.07
C PRO A 43 -20.16 37.45 41.47
N LEU A 44 -19.41 37.00 40.43
CA LEU A 44 -19.55 35.69 39.83
C LEU A 44 -18.54 34.73 40.47
N GLN A 45 -19.01 33.57 40.95
CA GLN A 45 -18.20 32.50 41.52
C GLN A 45 -18.16 31.31 40.56
N ALA A 46 -16.99 30.67 40.47
CA ALA A 46 -16.73 29.55 39.58
C ALA A 46 -16.16 28.35 40.33
N THR A 47 -16.73 27.16 40.16
CA THR A 47 -16.22 25.91 40.70
C THR A 47 -16.18 24.82 39.63
N LEU A 48 -15.31 23.84 39.79
CA LEU A 48 -15.06 22.74 38.83
C LEU A 48 -15.18 21.39 39.50
N ASP A 49 -15.75 20.41 38.81
CA ASP A 49 -15.84 19.02 39.32
C ASP A 49 -14.47 18.32 39.36
N ARG A 50 -13.65 18.47 38.32
CA ARG A 50 -12.42 17.68 38.13
C ARG A 50 -11.12 18.48 37.94
N LYS A 51 -11.15 19.77 37.81
CA LYS A 51 -9.99 20.64 37.57
C LYS A 51 -9.20 20.31 36.30
N LEU A 52 -9.88 19.86 35.23
CA LEU A 52 -9.25 19.69 33.92
C LEU A 52 -8.99 21.01 33.22
N VAL A 53 -9.55 22.09 33.72
CA VAL A 53 -9.34 23.45 33.25
C VAL A 53 -8.99 24.38 34.42
N THR A 54 -8.42 25.54 34.10
CA THR A 54 -8.35 26.68 35.01
C THR A 54 -9.31 27.77 34.55
N VAL A 55 -9.87 28.51 35.49
CA VAL A 55 -10.88 29.54 35.19
C VAL A 55 -10.47 30.88 35.76
N ALA A 56 -10.53 31.90 34.95
CA ALA A 56 -10.36 33.31 35.39
C ALA A 56 -11.67 34.06 35.10
N VAL A 57 -12.31 34.58 36.15
CA VAL A 57 -13.55 35.35 36.06
C VAL A 57 -13.21 36.82 35.86
N ALA A 58 -13.82 37.47 34.85
CA ALA A 58 -13.66 38.90 34.63
C ALA A 58 -14.29 39.72 35.79
N GLN A 59 -13.71 40.85 36.18
CA GLN A 59 -14.17 41.66 37.29
C GLN A 59 -15.59 42.20 37.13
N ASP A 60 -16.04 42.37 35.88
CA ASP A 60 -17.38 42.84 35.55
C ASP A 60 -18.43 41.71 35.57
N GLY A 61 -18.02 40.43 35.77
CA GLY A 61 -18.86 39.26 35.79
C GLY A 61 -19.47 38.89 34.42
N ARG A 62 -19.01 39.51 33.30
CA ARG A 62 -19.57 39.34 31.98
C ARG A 62 -18.86 38.30 31.12
N SER A 63 -17.74 37.80 31.61
CA SER A 63 -17.02 36.70 30.91
C SER A 63 -16.19 35.86 31.87
N VAL A 64 -15.93 34.64 31.45
CA VAL A 64 -14.95 33.75 32.08
C VAL A 64 -13.99 33.23 31.01
N ILE A 65 -12.70 33.22 31.34
CA ILE A 65 -11.66 32.63 30.51
C ILE A 65 -11.39 31.25 31.04
N VAL A 66 -11.60 30.24 30.20
CA VAL A 66 -11.37 28.83 30.51
C VAL A 66 -10.12 28.39 29.76
N THR A 67 -9.12 27.85 30.48
CA THR A 67 -7.86 27.33 29.91
C THR A 67 -7.72 25.86 30.26
N ALA A 68 -7.65 24.99 29.25
CA ALA A 68 -7.46 23.55 29.43
C ALA A 68 -6.06 23.25 30.00
N THR A 69 -5.98 22.26 30.89
CA THR A 69 -4.72 21.66 31.35
C THR A 69 -4.19 20.68 30.30
N GLN A 70 -3.14 19.93 30.62
CA GLN A 70 -2.66 18.83 29.75
C GLN A 70 -3.48 17.54 29.90
N ALA A 71 -4.33 17.44 30.91
CA ALA A 71 -5.15 16.28 31.17
C ALA A 71 -6.43 16.27 30.29
N THR A 72 -6.79 15.12 29.77
CA THR A 72 -7.97 14.93 28.94
C THR A 72 -9.15 14.35 29.74
N GLY A 73 -10.38 14.60 29.28
CA GLY A 73 -11.61 14.10 29.91
C GLY A 73 -12.75 15.10 29.83
N SER A 74 -13.80 14.85 30.63
CA SER A 74 -14.96 15.74 30.77
C SER A 74 -14.96 16.39 32.15
N ASP A 75 -15.32 17.66 32.20
CA ASP A 75 -15.46 18.48 33.41
C ASP A 75 -16.75 19.33 33.31
N VAL A 76 -17.20 19.87 34.42
CA VAL A 76 -18.29 20.84 34.46
C VAL A 76 -17.83 22.06 35.23
N LEU A 77 -17.99 23.22 34.62
CA LEU A 77 -17.81 24.50 35.28
C LEU A 77 -19.18 24.98 35.78
N HIS A 78 -19.32 25.08 37.08
CA HIS A 78 -20.49 25.64 37.76
C HIS A 78 -20.26 27.12 38.05
N LEU A 79 -21.15 27.97 37.59
CA LEU A 79 -21.14 29.41 37.84
C LEU A 79 -22.32 29.76 38.71
N VAL A 80 -22.06 30.59 39.74
CA VAL A 80 -23.09 31.12 40.64
C VAL A 80 -22.86 32.63 40.74
N ASP A 81 -23.90 33.43 40.52
CA ASP A 81 -23.83 34.89 40.62
C ASP A 81 -24.19 35.39 42.01
N GLY A 82 -24.00 36.72 42.27
CA GLY A 82 -24.29 37.34 43.55
C GLY A 82 -25.77 37.35 43.94
N ALA A 83 -26.69 37.05 43.02
CA ALA A 83 -28.13 36.90 43.30
C ALA A 83 -28.53 35.42 43.49
N GLY A 84 -27.59 34.46 43.39
CA GLY A 84 -27.79 33.01 43.51
C GLY A 84 -28.28 32.35 42.23
N ALA A 85 -28.27 33.00 41.06
CA ALA A 85 -28.54 32.37 39.78
C ALA A 85 -27.39 31.47 39.39
N GLN A 86 -27.68 30.29 38.80
CA GLN A 86 -26.72 29.25 38.48
C GLN A 86 -26.72 28.92 37.01
N ALA A 87 -25.57 28.55 36.48
CA ALA A 87 -25.41 28.00 35.14
C ALA A 87 -24.24 26.99 35.09
N ASP A 88 -24.43 25.90 34.36
CA ASP A 88 -23.44 24.85 34.16
C ASP A 88 -22.89 24.94 32.72
N LEU A 89 -21.57 24.81 32.61
CA LEU A 89 -20.87 24.74 31.34
C LEU A 89 -20.17 23.38 31.24
N PRO A 90 -20.71 22.43 30.45
CA PRO A 90 -20.02 21.19 30.15
C PRO A 90 -18.75 21.47 29.34
N ILE A 91 -17.65 20.85 29.74
CA ILE A 91 -16.33 21.00 29.10
C ILE A 91 -15.78 19.63 28.77
N ARG A 92 -15.30 19.47 27.55
CA ARG A 92 -14.52 18.31 27.13
C ARG A 92 -13.13 18.77 26.71
N VAL A 93 -12.09 18.13 27.27
CA VAL A 93 -10.69 18.33 26.89
C VAL A 93 -10.20 17.05 26.21
N ALA A 94 -9.78 17.13 24.96
CA ALA A 94 -9.22 16.01 24.21
C ALA A 94 -8.26 16.50 23.12
N PHE A 95 -7.36 15.63 22.67
CA PHE A 95 -6.59 15.89 21.46
C PHE A 95 -7.46 15.71 20.22
N ASN A 96 -7.06 16.31 19.10
CA ASN A 96 -7.60 15.97 17.79
C ASN A 96 -7.19 14.54 17.44
N ALA A 97 -8.07 13.79 16.77
CA ALA A 97 -7.84 12.38 16.41
C ALA A 97 -6.63 12.17 15.48
N GLY A 98 -6.14 13.25 14.84
CA GLY A 98 -5.00 13.19 13.96
C GLY A 98 -4.81 14.49 13.17
N THR A 99 -4.01 14.40 12.11
CA THR A 99 -3.70 15.53 11.22
C THR A 99 -3.98 15.16 9.77
N ILE A 100 -4.70 16.04 9.07
CA ILE A 100 -4.98 15.95 7.64
C ILE A 100 -4.13 17.00 6.92
N VAL A 101 -3.34 16.57 5.92
CA VAL A 101 -2.53 17.48 5.10
C VAL A 101 -3.44 18.15 4.07
N PRO A 102 -3.57 19.50 4.05
CA PRO A 102 -4.54 20.16 3.18
C PRO A 102 -4.12 20.16 1.71
N GLN A 103 -2.81 20.12 1.40
CA GLN A 103 -2.29 20.15 0.04
C GLN A 103 -0.98 19.37 -0.07
N THR A 104 -0.81 18.64 -1.18
CA THR A 104 0.40 17.88 -1.47
C THR A 104 0.61 17.72 -2.98
N THR A 105 1.82 17.29 -3.36
CA THR A 105 2.15 16.89 -4.73
C THR A 105 2.52 15.41 -4.74
N LEU A 106 2.00 14.68 -5.72
CA LEU A 106 2.40 13.31 -6.04
C LEU A 106 3.03 13.31 -7.42
N THR A 107 4.29 12.91 -7.48
CA THR A 107 5.01 12.78 -8.75
C THR A 107 4.94 11.33 -9.23
N VAL A 108 4.43 11.14 -10.44
CA VAL A 108 4.26 9.81 -11.06
C VAL A 108 4.99 9.74 -12.40
N THR A 109 5.09 8.54 -12.93
CA THR A 109 5.46 8.28 -14.34
C THR A 109 4.36 7.43 -14.96
N GLY A 110 4.27 7.43 -16.31
CA GLY A 110 3.34 6.61 -17.08
C GLY A 110 3.26 7.08 -18.51
N ASN A 111 3.14 6.19 -19.49
CA ASN A 111 3.14 6.54 -20.91
C ASN A 111 1.92 5.93 -21.66
N PRO A 112 0.72 6.51 -21.53
CA PRO A 112 0.26 7.43 -20.48
C PRO A 112 -0.07 6.69 -19.18
N ALA A 113 -0.22 7.42 -18.05
CA ALA A 113 -0.64 6.83 -16.79
C ALA A 113 -2.15 6.51 -16.79
N ASP A 114 -2.50 5.28 -16.38
CA ASP A 114 -3.88 4.78 -16.37
C ASP A 114 -4.75 5.47 -15.31
N PRO A 115 -6.00 5.84 -15.63
CA PRO A 115 -6.91 6.50 -14.71
C PRO A 115 -7.15 5.75 -13.40
N ALA A 116 -7.37 4.44 -13.45
CA ALA A 116 -7.66 3.64 -12.26
C ALA A 116 -6.40 3.48 -11.39
N TRP A 117 -5.24 3.28 -12.02
CA TRP A 117 -3.95 3.26 -11.34
C TRP A 117 -3.67 4.60 -10.63
N LEU A 118 -3.89 5.74 -11.30
CA LEU A 118 -3.73 7.07 -10.70
C LEU A 118 -4.62 7.26 -9.47
N ALA A 119 -5.91 6.89 -9.57
CA ALA A 119 -6.85 7.00 -8.45
C ALA A 119 -6.39 6.15 -7.25
N ALA A 120 -5.89 4.92 -7.49
CA ALA A 120 -5.35 4.06 -6.45
C ALA A 120 -4.08 4.67 -5.81
N ARG A 121 -3.16 5.25 -6.62
CA ARG A 121 -1.95 5.90 -6.12
C ARG A 121 -2.25 7.15 -5.30
N VAL A 122 -3.20 7.98 -5.74
CA VAL A 122 -3.66 9.16 -4.97
C VAL A 122 -4.25 8.73 -3.63
N THR A 123 -5.08 7.68 -3.61
CA THR A 123 -5.65 7.14 -2.37
C THR A 123 -4.54 6.68 -1.41
N GLY A 124 -3.59 5.87 -1.89
CA GLY A 124 -2.45 5.39 -1.10
C GLY A 124 -1.59 6.53 -0.55
N TRP A 125 -1.31 7.53 -1.38
CA TRP A 125 -0.54 8.71 -1.00
C TRP A 125 -1.21 9.51 0.12
N VAL A 126 -2.51 9.79 0.00
CA VAL A 126 -3.28 10.49 1.05
C VAL A 126 -3.34 9.67 2.33
N THR A 127 -3.48 8.34 2.22
CA THR A 127 -3.46 7.44 3.38
C THR A 127 -2.13 7.53 4.12
N GLN A 128 -1.00 7.49 3.41
CA GLN A 128 0.34 7.58 4.00
C GLN A 128 0.60 8.92 4.70
N LEU A 129 0.08 10.01 4.14
CA LEU A 129 0.26 11.36 4.69
C LEU A 129 -0.67 11.66 5.87
N THR A 130 -1.79 10.95 6.01
CA THR A 130 -2.74 11.14 7.10
C THR A 130 -2.20 10.49 8.37
N LYS A 131 -1.97 11.31 9.40
CA LYS A 131 -1.48 10.83 10.70
C LYS A 131 -2.65 10.75 11.68
N ALA A 132 -2.90 9.58 12.23
CA ALA A 132 -3.91 9.33 13.25
C ALA A 132 -3.28 8.95 14.58
N LEU A 133 -3.93 9.32 15.69
CA LEU A 133 -3.54 8.87 17.03
C LEU A 133 -3.91 7.40 17.25
N PRO A 134 -3.25 6.70 18.16
CA PRO A 134 -3.56 5.29 18.46
C PRO A 134 -5.03 5.10 18.80
N GLY A 135 -5.69 4.12 18.14
CA GLY A 135 -7.11 3.83 18.32
C GLY A 135 -8.07 4.68 17.48
N ALA A 136 -7.61 5.77 16.86
CA ALA A 136 -8.42 6.52 15.91
C ALA A 136 -8.50 5.82 14.54
N LYS A 137 -9.63 5.97 13.84
CA LYS A 137 -9.90 5.31 12.55
C LYS A 137 -9.89 6.30 11.40
N VAL A 138 -9.00 6.09 10.42
CA VAL A 138 -8.94 6.89 9.19
C VAL A 138 -9.90 6.33 8.15
N THR A 139 -10.62 7.22 7.48
CA THR A 139 -11.46 6.92 6.32
C THR A 139 -11.13 7.90 5.19
N ILE A 140 -10.66 7.36 4.07
CA ILE A 140 -10.40 8.10 2.83
C ILE A 140 -11.58 7.86 1.88
N ALA A 141 -12.19 8.91 1.36
CA ALA A 141 -13.26 8.76 0.38
C ALA A 141 -12.70 8.21 -0.95
N PRO A 142 -13.48 7.40 -1.69
CA PRO A 142 -13.06 6.89 -2.99
C PRO A 142 -12.66 8.03 -3.94
N VAL A 143 -11.48 7.89 -4.54
CA VAL A 143 -10.98 8.82 -5.56
C VAL A 143 -11.59 8.46 -6.91
N THR A 144 -12.27 9.42 -7.54
CA THR A 144 -12.82 9.21 -8.89
C THR A 144 -11.68 9.21 -9.90
N PRO A 145 -11.51 8.14 -10.71
CA PRO A 145 -10.53 8.14 -11.79
C PRO A 145 -10.80 9.26 -12.80
N PRO A 146 -9.76 9.88 -13.40
CA PRO A 146 -9.95 10.82 -14.48
C PRO A 146 -10.57 10.13 -15.70
N SER A 147 -11.27 10.89 -16.55
CA SER A 147 -11.96 10.35 -17.73
C SER A 147 -11.03 9.86 -18.84
N SER A 148 -9.77 10.23 -18.79
CA SER A 148 -8.75 9.85 -19.77
C SER A 148 -7.40 9.63 -19.09
N PRO A 149 -6.52 8.79 -19.68
CA PRO A 149 -5.17 8.61 -19.20
C PRO A 149 -4.40 9.94 -19.15
N LEU A 150 -3.49 10.08 -18.18
CA LEU A 150 -2.68 11.28 -17.98
C LEU A 150 -1.39 11.17 -18.81
N PRO A 151 -1.19 12.02 -19.84
CA PRO A 151 0.00 11.97 -20.68
C PRO A 151 1.28 12.36 -19.93
N PRO A 152 2.46 11.90 -20.36
CA PRO A 152 3.75 12.38 -19.85
C PRO A 152 3.89 13.90 -19.99
N GLY A 153 4.51 14.55 -19.00
CA GLY A 153 4.74 16.00 -18.97
C GLY A 153 3.51 16.82 -18.60
N THR A 154 2.38 16.19 -18.22
CA THR A 154 1.15 16.87 -17.82
C THR A 154 0.84 16.68 -16.34
N SER A 155 -0.18 17.40 -15.84
CA SER A 155 -0.62 17.29 -14.45
C SER A 155 -2.13 17.21 -14.33
N ALA A 156 -2.62 16.64 -13.23
CA ALA A 156 -4.03 16.56 -12.86
C ALA A 156 -4.19 16.89 -11.36
N GLN A 157 -5.35 17.43 -11.00
CA GLN A 157 -5.66 17.76 -9.62
C GLN A 157 -6.78 16.87 -9.09
N PHE A 158 -6.61 16.36 -7.87
CA PHE A 158 -7.58 15.54 -7.14
C PHE A 158 -7.90 16.21 -5.81
N VAL A 159 -9.16 16.16 -5.40
CA VAL A 159 -9.61 16.61 -4.08
C VAL A 159 -10.17 15.39 -3.36
N VAL A 160 -9.52 15.02 -2.27
CA VAL A 160 -9.81 13.77 -1.53
C VAL A 160 -10.34 14.11 -0.15
N PRO A 161 -11.64 13.85 0.14
CA PRO A 161 -12.16 13.96 1.49
C PRO A 161 -11.57 12.92 2.44
N VAL A 162 -11.20 13.38 3.64
CA VAL A 162 -10.59 12.57 4.68
C VAL A 162 -11.36 12.76 5.99
N GLN A 163 -11.61 11.67 6.69
CA GLN A 163 -12.19 11.68 8.05
C GLN A 163 -11.31 10.85 8.97
N ILE A 164 -11.12 11.35 10.20
CA ILE A 164 -10.45 10.63 11.28
C ILE A 164 -11.43 10.60 12.45
N ASP A 165 -11.99 9.43 12.72
CA ASP A 165 -12.89 9.17 13.84
C ASP A 165 -12.04 8.91 15.10
N GLY A 166 -12.25 9.74 16.11
CA GLY A 166 -11.54 9.67 17.39
C GLY A 166 -12.04 8.60 18.34
N ASN A 167 -13.02 7.79 17.92
CA ASN A 167 -13.59 6.68 18.69
C ASN A 167 -14.06 7.10 20.11
N GLY A 168 -14.55 8.35 20.24
CA GLY A 168 -14.98 8.91 21.52
C GLY A 168 -13.83 9.31 22.47
N GLU A 169 -12.60 8.96 22.18
CA GLU A 169 -11.40 9.34 22.95
C GLU A 169 -10.85 10.70 22.52
N TYR A 170 -10.80 10.95 21.20
CA TYR A 170 -10.29 12.18 20.60
C TYR A 170 -11.42 12.99 19.96
N PHE A 171 -11.12 14.22 19.54
CA PHE A 171 -12.01 15.00 18.67
C PHE A 171 -11.87 14.52 17.23
N ASP A 172 -13.00 14.17 16.61
CA ASP A 172 -13.05 13.81 15.20
C ASP A 172 -12.47 14.92 14.34
N GLN A 173 -11.77 14.54 13.27
CA GLN A 173 -11.25 15.45 12.28
C GLN A 173 -11.87 15.13 10.91
N SER A 174 -12.24 16.17 10.20
CA SER A 174 -12.68 16.06 8.81
C SER A 174 -12.07 17.19 7.98
N GLY A 175 -11.70 16.88 6.75
CA GLY A 175 -11.10 17.84 5.84
C GLY A 175 -10.95 17.28 4.44
N THR A 176 -10.22 18.00 3.60
CA THR A 176 -9.88 17.57 2.25
C THR A 176 -8.38 17.71 2.03
N THR A 177 -7.79 16.74 1.31
CA THR A 177 -6.44 16.86 0.78
C THR A 177 -6.51 17.15 -0.72
N SER A 178 -5.95 18.27 -1.14
CA SER A 178 -5.76 18.60 -2.56
C SER A 178 -4.44 18.00 -3.05
N VAL A 179 -4.49 17.06 -3.99
CA VAL A 179 -3.31 16.39 -4.55
C VAL A 179 -3.07 16.88 -5.97
N ASN A 180 -1.93 17.53 -6.19
CA ASN A 180 -1.45 17.85 -7.54
C ASN A 180 -0.59 16.69 -8.05
N VAL A 181 -1.12 15.90 -8.99
CA VAL A 181 -0.39 14.79 -9.62
C VAL A 181 0.37 15.31 -10.83
N GLN A 182 1.68 15.07 -10.88
CA GLN A 182 2.57 15.44 -11.99
C GLN A 182 3.12 14.18 -12.64
N ASN A 183 2.83 13.95 -13.92
CA ASN A 183 3.35 12.82 -14.68
C ASN A 183 4.67 13.21 -15.37
N LEU A 184 5.80 12.74 -14.84
CA LEU A 184 7.12 13.00 -15.43
C LEU A 184 7.35 12.12 -16.66
N ALA A 185 7.91 12.72 -17.72
CA ALA A 185 8.37 12.00 -18.88
C ALA A 185 9.77 11.39 -18.59
N LEU A 186 9.77 10.14 -18.13
CA LEU A 186 11.01 9.37 -17.93
C LEU A 186 11.05 8.20 -18.89
N GLU A 187 12.25 7.92 -19.44
CA GLU A 187 12.47 6.74 -20.27
C GLU A 187 12.28 5.46 -19.44
N PRO A 188 11.63 4.42 -19.99
CA PRO A 188 11.57 3.11 -19.38
C PRO A 188 12.96 2.57 -19.05
N PHE A 189 13.06 1.76 -18.01
CA PHE A 189 14.31 1.11 -17.63
C PHE A 189 14.10 -0.36 -17.30
N SER A 190 15.18 -1.12 -17.37
CA SER A 190 15.22 -2.50 -16.91
C SER A 190 16.29 -2.65 -15.84
N PRO A 191 15.98 -3.25 -14.69
CA PRO A 191 16.99 -3.51 -13.67
C PRO A 191 17.96 -4.61 -14.13
N GLY A 192 19.23 -4.49 -13.76
CA GLY A 192 20.26 -5.49 -14.01
C GLY A 192 20.46 -6.46 -12.84
N LEU A 193 19.84 -6.16 -11.71
CA LEU A 193 19.97 -6.90 -10.45
C LEU A 193 18.59 -7.25 -9.90
N LEU A 194 18.44 -8.47 -9.38
CA LEU A 194 17.28 -8.94 -8.62
C LEU A 194 17.69 -9.14 -7.17
N PHE A 195 17.01 -8.47 -6.26
CA PHE A 195 16.96 -8.80 -4.84
C PHE A 195 15.78 -9.72 -4.64
N TYR A 196 16.04 -10.95 -4.29
CA TYR A 196 15.04 -11.98 -4.08
C TYR A 196 14.94 -12.29 -2.60
N ASP A 197 13.77 -12.17 -2.02
CA ASP A 197 13.53 -12.36 -0.58
C ASP A 197 12.31 -13.25 -0.34
N ASP A 198 12.59 -14.50 0.02
CA ASP A 198 11.65 -15.58 0.30
C ASP A 198 12.17 -16.48 1.44
N ASP A 199 13.14 -16.01 2.22
CA ASP A 199 13.77 -16.82 3.27
C ASP A 199 14.07 -15.98 4.52
N PRO A 200 13.38 -16.26 5.65
CA PRO A 200 12.37 -17.32 5.87
C PRO A 200 11.01 -16.97 5.23
N GLU A 201 10.35 -17.93 4.60
CA GLU A 201 9.01 -17.74 4.05
C GLU A 201 7.99 -17.39 5.14
N HIS A 202 8.06 -18.10 6.29
CA HIS A 202 7.15 -17.90 7.42
C HIS A 202 7.70 -16.86 8.41
N LEU A 203 6.96 -15.78 8.63
CA LEU A 203 7.34 -14.73 9.57
C LEU A 203 7.05 -15.14 11.02
N MET A 204 8.09 -15.41 11.79
CA MET A 204 7.97 -15.91 13.18
C MET A 204 8.46 -14.94 14.24
N GLN A 205 9.28 -13.94 13.88
CA GLN A 205 9.90 -13.01 14.82
C GLN A 205 10.16 -11.65 14.17
N ASP A 206 10.36 -10.61 14.99
CA ASP A 206 10.71 -9.27 14.52
C ASP A 206 12.17 -9.23 14.04
N GLY A 207 12.40 -8.56 12.91
CA GLY A 207 13.75 -8.34 12.40
C GLY A 207 13.80 -8.06 10.90
N VAL A 208 15.02 -7.94 10.40
CA VAL A 208 15.31 -7.74 8.98
C VAL A 208 15.30 -9.08 8.28
N LEU A 209 14.53 -9.21 7.21
CA LEU A 209 14.51 -10.39 6.33
C LEU A 209 15.57 -10.24 5.25
N PHE A 210 15.58 -9.08 4.59
CA PHE A 210 16.51 -8.78 3.52
C PHE A 210 17.01 -7.32 3.57
N ARG A 211 18.22 -7.09 3.08
CA ARG A 211 18.76 -5.75 2.86
C ARG A 211 19.61 -5.72 1.59
N GLY A 212 19.30 -4.80 0.67
CA GLY A 212 20.05 -4.61 -0.57
C GLY A 212 20.29 -3.14 -0.88
N THR A 213 21.40 -2.83 -1.55
CA THR A 213 21.75 -1.45 -1.92
C THR A 213 21.58 -1.24 -3.42
N VAL A 214 20.82 -0.21 -3.79
CA VAL A 214 20.59 0.24 -5.16
C VAL A 214 21.40 1.52 -5.42
N THR A 215 22.08 1.60 -6.55
CA THR A 215 22.85 2.78 -6.96
C THR A 215 22.34 3.34 -8.28
N ALA A 216 22.73 4.56 -8.62
CA ALA A 216 22.41 5.15 -9.93
C ALA A 216 22.97 4.34 -11.11
N ALA A 217 24.13 3.69 -10.91
CA ALA A 217 24.76 2.85 -11.93
C ALA A 217 24.13 1.45 -12.05
N GLN A 218 23.39 1.00 -11.02
CA GLN A 218 22.86 -0.35 -10.95
C GLN A 218 21.44 -0.33 -10.40
N PRO A 219 20.42 -0.08 -11.25
CA PRO A 219 19.02 -0.27 -10.88
C PRO A 219 18.75 -1.72 -10.50
N ALA A 220 17.89 -1.92 -9.53
CA ALA A 220 17.56 -3.25 -9.04
C ALA A 220 16.05 -3.48 -8.99
N ARG A 221 15.66 -4.75 -9.10
CA ARG A 221 14.32 -5.23 -8.74
C ARG A 221 14.39 -5.85 -7.37
N LEU A 222 13.47 -5.50 -6.48
CA LEU A 222 13.19 -6.27 -5.27
C LEU A 222 11.93 -7.11 -5.53
N TYR A 223 12.02 -8.42 -5.30
CA TYR A 223 10.90 -9.35 -5.24
C TYR A 223 10.85 -9.93 -3.83
N TYR A 224 9.71 -9.87 -3.17
CA TYR A 224 9.50 -10.41 -1.83
C TYR A 224 8.23 -11.27 -1.78
N TYR A 225 8.27 -12.34 -0.96
CA TYR A 225 7.20 -13.32 -0.86
C TYR A 225 7.24 -13.94 0.54
N HIS A 226 6.30 -13.55 1.41
CA HIS A 226 6.28 -14.03 2.79
C HIS A 226 4.87 -14.26 3.27
N ASP A 227 4.68 -15.32 4.05
CA ASP A 227 3.45 -15.55 4.77
C ASP A 227 3.61 -15.27 6.29
N ASP A 228 2.48 -15.07 6.92
CA ASP A 228 2.40 -14.99 8.38
C ASP A 228 2.13 -16.40 8.91
N GLY A 229 3.09 -16.97 9.62
CA GLY A 229 3.04 -18.33 10.13
C GLY A 229 1.80 -18.57 11.02
N LEU A 230 1.87 -18.26 12.32
CA LEU A 230 0.79 -18.48 13.28
C LEU A 230 0.35 -17.22 14.03
N ASP A 231 1.24 -16.24 14.17
CA ASP A 231 1.02 -15.02 14.93
C ASP A 231 0.87 -13.82 14.00
N PRO A 232 -0.22 -13.01 14.10
CA PRO A 232 -0.43 -11.86 13.22
C PRO A 232 0.72 -10.85 13.28
N ARG A 233 1.32 -10.55 12.12
CA ARG A 233 2.46 -9.66 11.94
C ARG A 233 2.25 -8.68 10.79
N LYS A 234 3.19 -7.79 10.59
CA LYS A 234 3.27 -6.93 9.42
C LYS A 234 4.49 -7.28 8.59
N LEU A 235 4.30 -7.31 7.29
CA LEU A 235 5.40 -7.22 6.33
C LEU A 235 5.62 -5.76 5.99
N VAL A 236 6.86 -5.29 6.20
CA VAL A 236 7.24 -3.90 5.92
C VAL A 236 8.37 -3.87 4.91
N VAL A 237 8.22 -3.05 3.87
CA VAL A 237 9.30 -2.76 2.91
C VAL A 237 9.64 -1.29 3.02
N ALA A 238 10.86 -0.99 3.43
CA ALA A 238 11.36 0.36 3.67
C ALA A 238 12.49 0.71 2.72
N LEU A 239 12.49 1.94 2.23
CA LEU A 239 13.58 2.53 1.44
C LEU A 239 14.19 3.69 2.22
N THR A 240 15.52 3.69 2.37
CA THR A 240 16.26 4.78 3.04
C THR A 240 17.37 5.28 2.13
N SER A 241 17.66 6.59 2.20
CA SER A 241 18.86 7.14 1.57
C SER A 241 20.06 6.95 2.49
N SER A 242 21.21 6.59 1.93
CA SER A 242 22.48 6.60 2.65
C SER A 242 23.19 7.96 2.59
N SER A 243 22.57 8.97 1.96
CA SER A 243 23.11 10.33 1.77
C SER A 243 22.39 11.32 2.68
N GLN A 244 23.13 12.33 3.14
CA GLN A 244 22.56 13.50 3.84
C GLN A 244 21.71 14.37 2.90
N ASP A 245 22.06 14.42 1.60
CA ASP A 245 21.26 15.09 0.59
C ASP A 245 20.07 14.23 0.18
N PRO A 246 18.91 14.82 -0.14
CA PRO A 246 17.75 14.08 -0.62
C PRO A 246 18.07 13.26 -1.85
N THR A 247 17.66 11.99 -1.86
CA THR A 247 17.83 11.07 -2.98
C THR A 247 16.51 10.90 -3.71
N SER A 248 16.46 11.26 -4.98
CA SER A 248 15.28 11.09 -5.83
C SER A 248 15.30 9.71 -6.48
N VAL A 249 14.19 8.98 -6.35
CA VAL A 249 14.06 7.59 -6.78
C VAL A 249 12.78 7.38 -7.55
N GLN A 250 12.87 6.67 -8.69
CA GLN A 250 11.70 6.13 -9.39
C GLN A 250 11.44 4.71 -8.92
N LEU A 251 10.18 4.42 -8.61
CA LEU A 251 9.67 3.12 -8.17
C LEU A 251 8.58 2.69 -9.15
N VAL A 252 8.76 1.51 -9.78
CA VAL A 252 7.73 0.85 -10.60
C VAL A 252 7.35 -0.41 -9.86
N ASP A 253 6.21 -0.42 -9.17
CA ASP A 253 5.87 -1.44 -8.20
C ASP A 253 4.48 -2.02 -8.38
N ALA A 254 4.32 -3.26 -7.93
CA ALA A 254 3.06 -3.91 -7.68
C ALA A 254 3.17 -4.81 -6.45
N SER A 255 2.05 -5.02 -5.79
CA SER A 255 1.92 -5.96 -4.68
C SER A 255 0.57 -6.66 -4.72
N ALA A 256 0.46 -7.79 -4.03
CA ALA A 256 -0.77 -8.55 -3.85
C ALA A 256 -0.80 -9.20 -2.47
N GLY A 257 -1.99 -9.52 -2.01
CA GLY A 257 -2.24 -9.99 -0.65
C GLY A 257 -2.67 -8.84 0.28
N PRO A 258 -2.90 -9.12 1.57
CA PRO A 258 -2.77 -10.44 2.20
C PRO A 258 -3.91 -11.40 1.82
N ASN A 259 -3.60 -12.64 1.51
CA ASN A 259 -4.56 -13.68 1.18
C ASN A 259 -4.02 -15.08 1.53
N MET A 260 -4.92 -16.02 1.84
CA MET A 260 -4.56 -17.42 2.11
C MET A 260 -4.36 -18.26 0.84
N ASP A 261 -4.89 -17.82 -0.32
CA ASP A 261 -4.60 -18.45 -1.61
C ASP A 261 -3.30 -17.89 -2.18
N VAL A 262 -2.20 -18.56 -1.84
CA VAL A 262 -0.85 -18.13 -2.20
C VAL A 262 -0.62 -18.04 -3.71
N MET A 263 -1.20 -18.96 -4.49
CA MET A 263 -1.10 -18.92 -5.95
C MET A 263 -1.93 -17.78 -6.55
N HIS A 264 -3.06 -17.42 -5.92
CA HIS A 264 -3.84 -16.26 -6.33
C HIS A 264 -3.05 -14.96 -6.07
N VAL A 265 -2.35 -14.87 -4.93
CA VAL A 265 -1.48 -13.73 -4.63
C VAL A 265 -0.38 -13.61 -5.70
N GLY A 266 0.34 -14.70 -5.99
CA GLY A 266 1.40 -14.72 -7.00
C GLY A 266 0.91 -14.30 -8.38
N GLN A 267 -0.21 -14.86 -8.85
CA GLN A 267 -0.79 -14.51 -10.15
C GLN A 267 -1.27 -13.04 -10.21
N THR A 268 -1.90 -12.56 -9.14
CA THR A 268 -2.36 -11.16 -9.05
C THR A 268 -1.19 -10.19 -9.09
N LEU A 269 -0.11 -10.49 -8.36
CA LEU A 269 1.12 -9.72 -8.41
C LEU A 269 1.68 -9.63 -9.83
N THR A 270 1.87 -10.78 -10.49
CA THR A 270 2.42 -10.84 -11.85
C THR A 270 1.58 -10.01 -12.84
N LYS A 271 0.27 -10.17 -12.84
CA LYS A 271 -0.65 -9.41 -13.70
C LYS A 271 -0.52 -7.91 -13.49
N ASN A 272 -0.57 -7.47 -12.25
CA ASN A 272 -0.47 -6.06 -11.91
C ASN A 272 0.90 -5.49 -12.31
N PHE A 273 1.98 -6.23 -12.05
CA PHE A 273 3.32 -5.77 -12.37
C PHE A 273 3.58 -5.69 -13.88
N LEU A 274 3.16 -6.69 -14.65
CA LEU A 274 3.29 -6.67 -16.11
C LEU A 274 2.58 -5.46 -16.72
N LEU A 275 1.36 -5.14 -16.28
CA LEU A 275 0.62 -3.97 -16.74
C LEU A 275 1.32 -2.66 -16.35
N THR A 276 1.69 -2.52 -15.09
CA THR A 276 2.38 -1.33 -14.56
C THR A 276 3.69 -1.09 -15.31
N LYS A 277 4.49 -2.16 -15.51
CA LYS A 277 5.76 -2.08 -16.25
C LYS A 277 5.56 -1.72 -17.73
N ALA A 278 4.60 -2.33 -18.41
CA ALA A 278 4.32 -2.06 -19.83
C ALA A 278 3.88 -0.62 -20.08
N ARG A 279 3.19 0.00 -19.12
CA ARG A 279 2.76 1.40 -19.17
C ARG A 279 3.80 2.36 -18.60
N ALA A 280 4.96 1.88 -18.15
CA ALA A 280 5.99 2.63 -17.43
C ALA A 280 5.43 3.41 -16.22
N GLU A 281 4.39 2.88 -15.58
CA GLU A 281 3.72 3.48 -14.43
C GLU A 281 4.57 3.32 -13.18
N GLY A 282 4.82 4.43 -12.48
CA GLY A 282 5.61 4.43 -11.27
C GLY A 282 5.43 5.73 -10.49
N VAL A 283 6.01 5.78 -9.31
CA VAL A 283 6.07 6.99 -8.49
C VAL A 283 7.50 7.48 -8.38
N VAL A 284 7.68 8.80 -8.25
CA VAL A 284 8.97 9.39 -7.95
C VAL A 284 8.91 9.98 -6.55
N VAL A 285 9.76 9.48 -5.68
CA VAL A 285 9.84 9.88 -4.28
C VAL A 285 11.21 10.46 -3.94
N ASN A 286 11.24 11.38 -2.98
CA ASN A 286 12.48 11.90 -2.42
C ASN A 286 12.70 11.25 -1.06
N LEU A 287 13.79 10.52 -0.96
CA LEU A 287 14.19 9.83 0.27
C LEU A 287 15.14 10.71 1.07
N SER A 288 15.01 10.71 2.38
CA SER A 288 15.96 11.28 3.32
C SER A 288 16.67 10.18 4.11
N GLN A 289 17.76 10.54 4.78
CA GLN A 289 18.46 9.62 5.67
C GLN A 289 17.67 9.37 6.97
N ASP A 290 16.95 10.40 7.44
CA ASP A 290 16.33 10.39 8.76
C ASP A 290 14.93 9.77 8.78
N GLU A 291 14.25 9.73 7.63
CA GLU A 291 12.88 9.20 7.55
C GLU A 291 12.76 8.15 6.44
N PRO A 292 12.52 6.88 6.77
CA PRO A 292 12.33 5.83 5.79
C PRO A 292 11.02 6.05 5.03
N TYR A 293 11.05 5.84 3.72
CA TYR A 293 9.85 5.71 2.91
C TYR A 293 9.33 4.29 3.01
N LEU A 294 8.14 4.10 3.55
CA LEU A 294 7.49 2.79 3.62
C LEU A 294 6.78 2.51 2.30
N LEU A 295 7.39 1.66 1.47
CA LEU A 295 6.78 1.18 0.23
C LEU A 295 5.60 0.24 0.54
N ALA A 296 5.74 -0.58 1.56
CA ALA A 296 4.70 -1.46 2.10
C ALA A 296 4.74 -1.42 3.63
N ASP A 297 3.57 -1.44 4.26
CA ASP A 297 3.32 -1.68 5.69
C ASP A 297 2.00 -2.44 5.78
N VAL A 298 2.07 -3.77 5.61
CA VAL A 298 0.91 -4.62 5.37
C VAL A 298 0.69 -5.56 6.57
N PRO A 299 -0.35 -5.33 7.37
CA PRO A 299 -0.73 -6.28 8.42
C PRO A 299 -1.30 -7.55 7.81
N MET A 300 -0.85 -8.69 8.30
CA MET A 300 -1.31 -10.02 7.91
C MET A 300 -1.94 -10.73 9.10
N ALA A 301 -3.02 -11.46 8.85
CA ALA A 301 -3.53 -12.46 9.78
C ALA A 301 -2.82 -13.80 9.54
N ALA A 302 -2.87 -14.70 10.51
CA ALA A 302 -2.22 -15.99 10.41
C ALA A 302 -2.48 -16.72 9.07
N ARG A 303 -1.43 -17.23 8.46
CA ARG A 303 -1.43 -17.95 7.16
C ARG A 303 -1.81 -17.11 5.95
N GLN A 304 -1.77 -15.80 6.06
CA GLN A 304 -1.91 -14.93 4.89
C GLN A 304 -0.55 -14.64 4.29
N LEU A 305 -0.50 -14.64 2.97
CA LEU A 305 0.66 -14.30 2.18
C LEU A 305 0.55 -12.88 1.64
N VAL A 306 1.66 -12.18 1.64
CA VAL A 306 1.89 -10.94 0.90
C VAL A 306 3.09 -11.12 -0.01
N SER A 307 2.94 -10.74 -1.25
CA SER A 307 4.04 -10.71 -2.20
C SER A 307 4.06 -9.39 -2.97
N GLY A 308 5.24 -8.95 -3.37
CA GLY A 308 5.39 -7.75 -4.16
C GLY A 308 6.69 -7.71 -4.94
N THR A 309 6.71 -6.82 -5.92
CA THR A 309 7.89 -6.53 -6.70
C THR A 309 7.99 -5.04 -7.00
N VAL A 310 9.20 -4.51 -6.96
CA VAL A 310 9.46 -3.11 -7.29
C VAL A 310 10.77 -2.98 -8.06
N ASP A 311 10.72 -2.31 -9.21
CA ASP A 311 11.91 -1.84 -9.91
C ASP A 311 12.32 -0.48 -9.33
N VAL A 312 13.53 -0.38 -8.83
CA VAL A 312 14.09 0.80 -8.15
C VAL A 312 15.18 1.39 -9.01
N ARG A 313 15.04 2.68 -9.37
CA ARG A 313 16.07 3.46 -10.08
C ARG A 313 16.36 4.77 -9.35
N VAL A 314 17.61 4.97 -8.96
CA VAL A 314 18.08 6.24 -8.40
C VAL A 314 18.23 7.24 -9.54
N LEU A 315 17.50 8.37 -9.45
CA LEU A 315 17.53 9.46 -10.45
C LEU A 315 18.59 10.50 -10.10
N SER A 316 18.76 10.80 -8.81
CA SER A 316 19.77 11.70 -8.28
C SER A 316 20.01 11.44 -6.80
N GLY A 317 21.14 11.92 -6.28
CA GLY A 317 21.52 11.75 -4.87
C GLY A 317 22.39 10.52 -4.63
N GLY A 318 22.33 9.98 -3.41
CA GLY A 318 23.16 8.85 -2.97
C GLY A 318 22.53 7.47 -3.21
N PRO A 319 23.22 6.40 -2.80
CA PRO A 319 22.66 5.06 -2.81
C PRO A 319 21.42 4.92 -1.93
N VAL A 320 20.55 3.98 -2.30
CA VAL A 320 19.31 3.65 -1.58
C VAL A 320 19.42 2.25 -1.01
N VAL A 321 19.06 2.11 0.25
CA VAL A 321 18.96 0.80 0.91
C VAL A 321 17.50 0.38 0.91
N ALA A 322 17.21 -0.78 0.31
CA ALA A 322 15.93 -1.45 0.39
C ALA A 322 16.01 -2.48 1.51
N THR A 323 15.09 -2.41 2.46
CA THR A 323 15.03 -3.31 3.63
C THR A 323 13.64 -3.93 3.70
N VAL A 324 13.57 -5.25 3.82
CA VAL A 324 12.35 -6.01 4.10
C VAL A 324 12.37 -6.45 5.56
N LEU A 325 11.25 -6.29 6.25
CA LEU A 325 11.13 -6.49 7.70
C LEU A 325 9.89 -7.31 8.04
N SER A 326 10.05 -8.20 9.01
CA SER A 326 8.95 -8.77 9.80
C SER A 326 8.78 -7.96 11.07
N VAL A 327 7.55 -7.49 11.36
CA VAL A 327 7.27 -6.57 12.46
C VAL A 327 6.02 -6.99 13.21
N SER A 328 6.06 -7.09 14.54
CA SER A 328 4.89 -7.32 15.37
C SER A 328 3.86 -6.19 15.21
N ASN A 329 2.57 -6.51 15.30
CA ASN A 329 1.52 -5.50 15.30
C ASN A 329 1.72 -4.49 16.44
N GLY A 330 1.74 -3.19 16.08
CA GLY A 330 1.97 -2.10 17.04
C GLY A 330 3.42 -1.72 17.30
N ALA A 331 4.41 -2.49 16.83
CA ALA A 331 5.81 -2.10 16.88
C ALA A 331 6.15 -1.08 15.78
N ASP A 332 7.09 -0.18 16.06
CA ASP A 332 7.60 0.79 15.09
C ASP A 332 8.70 0.13 14.23
N PRO A 333 8.49 -0.04 12.92
CA PRO A 333 9.48 -0.67 12.04
C PRO A 333 10.82 0.07 11.99
N ARG A 334 10.85 1.38 12.29
CA ARG A 334 12.07 2.19 12.28
C ARG A 334 13.12 1.68 13.26
N THR A 335 12.67 1.09 14.37
CA THR A 335 13.57 0.55 15.41
C THR A 335 14.31 -0.71 14.97
N LEU A 336 13.87 -1.34 13.89
CA LEU A 336 14.41 -2.61 13.39
C LEU A 336 15.31 -2.44 12.16
N LEU A 337 15.30 -1.27 11.51
CA LEU A 337 15.97 -1.05 10.21
C LEU A 337 17.45 -1.40 10.22
N ASP A 338 18.17 -1.12 11.33
CA ASP A 338 19.60 -1.37 11.46
C ASP A 338 19.92 -2.73 12.13
N GLY A 339 18.87 -3.51 12.42
CA GLY A 339 19.01 -4.82 13.04
C GLY A 339 19.76 -5.84 12.17
N PRO A 340 20.18 -6.97 12.73
CA PRO A 340 20.77 -8.06 11.96
C PRO A 340 19.70 -8.70 11.05
N ILE A 341 20.14 -9.25 9.93
CA ILE A 341 19.30 -10.10 9.08
C ILE A 341 18.98 -11.38 9.84
N LEU A 342 17.71 -11.76 9.83
CA LEU A 342 17.23 -12.99 10.46
C LEU A 342 17.84 -14.23 9.77
N PRO A 343 18.05 -15.32 10.51
CA PRO A 343 18.48 -16.56 9.88
C PRO A 343 17.39 -17.11 8.98
N GLY A 344 17.78 -17.67 7.84
CA GLY A 344 16.89 -18.37 6.93
C GLY A 344 16.34 -19.67 7.52
N ASP A 345 15.28 -20.20 6.89
CA ASP A 345 14.66 -21.47 7.27
C ASP A 345 15.38 -22.71 6.69
N GLY A 346 16.34 -22.49 5.78
CA GLY A 346 17.13 -23.56 5.13
C GLY A 346 16.40 -24.28 4.00
N HIS A 347 15.22 -23.82 3.61
CA HIS A 347 14.39 -24.42 2.55
C HIS A 347 14.11 -23.46 1.40
N HIS A 348 13.97 -22.18 1.71
CA HIS A 348 13.69 -21.10 0.77
C HIS A 348 14.96 -20.33 0.40
N ARG A 349 14.83 -19.31 -0.42
CA ARG A 349 15.96 -18.54 -0.93
C ARG A 349 15.85 -17.07 -0.62
N THR A 350 17.02 -16.49 -0.33
CA THR A 350 17.19 -15.05 -0.33
C THR A 350 18.55 -14.72 -0.96
N GLY A 351 18.65 -13.57 -1.63
CA GLY A 351 19.90 -13.15 -2.21
C GLY A 351 19.80 -12.10 -3.28
N ALA A 352 20.92 -11.84 -3.92
CA ALA A 352 21.01 -10.94 -5.06
C ALA A 352 21.48 -11.71 -6.31
N PHE A 353 20.76 -11.56 -7.42
CA PHE A 353 20.98 -12.29 -8.66
C PHE A 353 21.15 -11.34 -9.82
N LYS A 354 22.04 -11.69 -10.76
CA LYS A 354 22.25 -10.91 -11.98
C LYS A 354 21.18 -11.28 -12.99
N ILE A 355 20.29 -10.32 -13.33
CA ILE A 355 19.20 -10.53 -14.30
C ILE A 355 19.45 -9.80 -15.63
N ASP A 356 20.56 -9.08 -15.77
CA ASP A 356 20.94 -8.44 -17.02
C ASP A 356 21.24 -9.48 -18.10
N GLY A 357 20.50 -9.42 -19.23
CA GLY A 357 20.59 -10.38 -20.32
C GLY A 357 19.74 -11.64 -20.15
N PHE A 358 19.08 -11.82 -19.00
CA PHE A 358 18.13 -12.91 -18.80
C PHE A 358 16.70 -12.51 -19.22
N GLY A 359 15.83 -13.53 -19.45
CA GLY A 359 14.44 -13.31 -19.82
C GLY A 359 14.19 -12.81 -21.24
N THR A 360 15.23 -12.62 -22.07
CA THR A 360 15.04 -12.24 -23.50
C THR A 360 15.08 -13.48 -24.37
N ASN A 361 13.96 -13.82 -24.97
CA ASN A 361 13.76 -15.05 -25.73
C ASN A 361 13.09 -14.79 -27.08
N ALA A 362 13.13 -15.78 -27.98
CA ALA A 362 12.41 -15.76 -29.23
C ALA A 362 11.72 -17.09 -29.49
N LEU A 363 10.50 -17.02 -30.04
CA LEU A 363 9.71 -18.18 -30.42
C LEU A 363 9.21 -18.00 -31.84
N ALA A 364 9.65 -18.87 -32.75
CA ALA A 364 9.28 -18.81 -34.17
C ALA A 364 8.57 -20.09 -34.57
N TYR A 365 7.41 -19.98 -35.25
CA TYR A 365 6.63 -21.09 -35.71
C TYR A 365 6.18 -20.86 -37.16
N THR A 366 6.26 -21.92 -38.00
CA THR A 366 5.73 -21.90 -39.36
C THR A 366 4.63 -22.95 -39.48
N ALA A 367 3.49 -22.57 -40.03
CA ALA A 367 2.33 -23.45 -40.21
C ALA A 367 2.72 -24.74 -40.95
N GLY A 368 2.33 -25.90 -40.38
CA GLY A 368 2.70 -27.23 -40.85
C GLY A 368 4.08 -27.73 -40.40
N GLY A 369 4.85 -26.91 -39.68
CA GLY A 369 6.11 -27.29 -39.03
C GLY A 369 5.91 -27.95 -37.66
N PRO A 370 7.00 -28.40 -37.03
CA PRO A 370 6.95 -28.92 -35.65
C PRO A 370 6.61 -27.80 -34.65
N ASP A 371 6.09 -28.21 -33.49
CA ASP A 371 5.83 -27.30 -32.38
C ASP A 371 7.10 -26.51 -32.01
N ALA A 372 6.93 -25.20 -31.73
CA ALA A 372 7.99 -24.38 -31.23
C ALA A 372 7.85 -24.26 -29.72
N THR A 373 8.92 -24.45 -28.97
CA THR A 373 8.89 -24.48 -27.49
C THR A 373 10.03 -23.68 -26.87
N LEU A 374 9.73 -23.09 -25.72
CA LEU A 374 10.67 -22.45 -24.80
C LEU A 374 10.41 -23.04 -23.41
N VAL A 375 11.46 -23.47 -22.73
CA VAL A 375 11.38 -23.85 -21.30
C VAL A 375 11.78 -22.65 -20.46
N VAL A 376 11.07 -22.39 -19.39
CA VAL A 376 11.30 -21.30 -18.45
C VAL A 376 11.47 -21.88 -17.04
N GLY A 377 12.52 -21.46 -16.33
CA GLY A 377 12.69 -21.64 -14.89
C GLY A 377 13.68 -22.70 -14.41
N ASP A 378 14.28 -23.55 -15.28
CA ASP A 378 15.26 -24.55 -14.83
C ASP A 378 16.26 -24.98 -15.93
N THR A 379 15.76 -25.31 -17.12
CA THR A 379 16.59 -25.86 -18.22
C THR A 379 17.08 -24.79 -19.19
N ASP A 380 16.60 -23.57 -19.07
CA ASP A 380 17.14 -22.37 -19.66
C ASP A 380 18.22 -21.78 -18.74
N PRO A 381 19.06 -20.84 -19.21
CA PRO A 381 19.97 -20.13 -18.34
C PRO A 381 19.21 -19.36 -17.26
N THR A 382 19.39 -19.76 -15.98
CA THR A 382 18.80 -19.06 -14.82
C THR A 382 19.77 -18.03 -14.23
N PRO A 383 19.27 -16.91 -13.67
CA PRO A 383 20.13 -15.87 -13.12
C PRO A 383 21.08 -16.37 -12.03
N PRO A 384 22.39 -16.14 -12.14
CA PRO A 384 23.36 -16.54 -11.11
C PRO A 384 23.37 -15.53 -9.96
N SER A 385 23.67 -16.04 -8.75
CA SER A 385 23.95 -15.21 -7.58
C SER A 385 25.17 -14.31 -7.83
N VAL A 386 25.08 -13.06 -7.40
CA VAL A 386 26.20 -12.12 -7.41
C VAL A 386 27.07 -12.23 -6.17
N ASN A 387 26.67 -13.02 -5.16
CA ASN A 387 27.43 -13.24 -3.95
C ASN A 387 28.34 -14.47 -4.09
N PRO A 388 29.68 -14.31 -4.21
CA PRO A 388 30.59 -15.45 -4.33
C PRO A 388 30.60 -16.38 -3.13
N ALA A 389 30.22 -15.89 -1.93
CA ALA A 389 30.16 -16.68 -0.71
C ALA A 389 28.87 -17.52 -0.59
N ALA A 390 27.85 -17.19 -1.41
CA ALA A 390 26.59 -17.92 -1.51
C ALA A 390 26.28 -18.17 -3.01
N PRO A 391 27.04 -19.06 -3.66
CA PRO A 391 26.82 -19.37 -5.07
C PRO A 391 25.47 -20.08 -5.26
N GLY A 392 24.85 -19.86 -6.39
CA GLY A 392 23.56 -20.48 -6.74
C GLY A 392 22.91 -19.78 -7.90
N HIS A 393 21.71 -20.19 -8.23
CA HIS A 393 20.90 -19.63 -9.31
C HIS A 393 19.49 -19.38 -8.80
N ASP A 394 18.79 -18.44 -9.47
CA ASP A 394 17.38 -18.19 -9.23
C ASP A 394 16.52 -19.23 -9.99
N TYR A 395 16.52 -20.48 -9.49
CA TYR A 395 15.70 -21.53 -10.08
C TYR A 395 14.21 -21.17 -10.02
N GLY A 396 13.49 -21.39 -11.12
CA GLY A 396 12.11 -20.98 -11.29
C GLY A 396 11.97 -19.58 -11.89
N ASP A 397 13.06 -18.82 -12.01
CA ASP A 397 13.10 -17.45 -12.57
C ASP A 397 12.07 -16.51 -11.93
N TYR A 398 11.85 -16.65 -10.61
CA TYR A 398 10.93 -15.79 -9.88
C TYR A 398 11.44 -14.35 -9.84
N GLY A 399 10.55 -13.41 -10.17
CA GLY A 399 10.92 -12.00 -10.30
C GLY A 399 11.61 -11.64 -11.61
N VAL A 400 11.90 -12.58 -12.51
CA VAL A 400 12.42 -12.32 -13.86
C VAL A 400 11.27 -12.11 -14.83
N VAL A 401 11.28 -10.99 -15.56
CA VAL A 401 10.32 -10.76 -16.66
C VAL A 401 10.87 -11.35 -17.94
N HIS A 402 10.20 -12.37 -18.45
CA HIS A 402 10.50 -12.95 -19.77
C HIS A 402 9.82 -12.12 -20.85
N THR A 403 10.62 -11.67 -21.82
CA THR A 403 10.19 -10.96 -23.03
C THR A 403 10.45 -11.87 -24.22
N ILE A 404 9.39 -12.40 -24.82
CA ILE A 404 9.47 -13.41 -25.87
C ILE A 404 9.05 -12.77 -27.21
N ALA A 405 10.00 -12.60 -28.12
CA ALA A 405 9.72 -12.17 -29.49
C ALA A 405 9.02 -13.31 -30.25
N LEU A 406 7.72 -13.21 -30.49
CA LEU A 406 6.93 -14.19 -31.22
C LEU A 406 6.88 -13.87 -32.72
N SER A 407 7.17 -14.85 -33.57
CA SER A 407 7.00 -14.79 -35.03
C SER A 407 6.26 -16.01 -35.55
N LEU A 408 5.06 -15.79 -36.09
CA LEU A 408 4.21 -16.85 -36.68
C LEU A 408 4.12 -16.62 -38.17
N ASN A 409 4.42 -17.67 -38.98
CA ASN A 409 4.40 -17.61 -40.45
C ASN A 409 3.44 -18.63 -41.02
N ASN A 410 2.50 -18.18 -41.86
CA ASN A 410 1.62 -19.07 -42.66
C ASN A 410 1.96 -18.94 -44.16
N PRO A 411 2.86 -19.77 -44.70
CA PRO A 411 3.16 -19.75 -46.14
C PRO A 411 2.08 -20.42 -47.00
N GLY A 412 1.09 -21.03 -46.39
CA GLY A 412 0.02 -21.76 -47.07
C GLY A 412 -1.00 -20.87 -47.80
N ALA A 413 -1.78 -21.45 -48.71
CA ALA A 413 -2.82 -20.76 -49.47
C ALA A 413 -4.17 -20.63 -48.70
N ALA A 414 -4.30 -21.25 -47.52
CA ALA A 414 -5.50 -21.22 -46.66
C ALA A 414 -5.18 -20.54 -45.31
N PRO A 415 -6.19 -19.96 -44.64
CA PRO A 415 -6.03 -19.49 -43.27
C PRO A 415 -5.59 -20.62 -42.33
N PHE A 416 -4.84 -20.26 -41.28
CA PHE A 416 -4.28 -21.20 -40.31
C PHE A 416 -4.43 -20.65 -38.91
N THR A 417 -4.74 -21.50 -37.92
CA THR A 417 -4.80 -21.14 -36.51
C THR A 417 -3.62 -21.77 -35.77
N ALA A 418 -2.83 -20.93 -35.09
CA ALA A 418 -1.79 -21.33 -34.15
C ALA A 418 -2.25 -21.10 -32.72
N TYR A 419 -1.88 -21.99 -31.82
CA TYR A 419 -2.25 -21.92 -30.40
C TYR A 419 -1.02 -21.71 -29.54
N LEU A 420 -1.03 -20.67 -28.73
CA LEU A 420 -0.08 -20.48 -27.62
C LEU A 420 -0.54 -21.33 -26.45
N TYR A 421 0.36 -22.12 -25.88
CA TYR A 421 0.06 -22.97 -24.74
C TYR A 421 1.09 -22.80 -23.61
N PHE A 422 0.62 -23.09 -22.39
CA PHE A 422 1.41 -23.21 -21.18
C PHE A 422 1.34 -24.65 -20.67
N LYS A 423 2.48 -25.25 -20.33
CA LYS A 423 2.56 -26.61 -19.84
C LYS A 423 3.48 -26.69 -18.64
N PRO A 424 2.96 -26.86 -17.40
CA PRO A 424 3.80 -27.04 -16.23
C PRO A 424 4.55 -28.38 -16.31
N LEU A 425 5.77 -28.44 -15.77
CA LEU A 425 6.61 -29.63 -15.75
C LEU A 425 6.85 -30.16 -14.33
N ALA A 426 6.81 -29.31 -13.31
CA ALA A 426 7.17 -29.68 -11.93
C ALA A 426 5.96 -29.96 -11.03
N GLY A 427 4.87 -29.18 -11.15
CA GLY A 427 3.71 -29.31 -10.27
C GLY A 427 2.52 -28.48 -10.76
N PRO A 428 1.56 -28.17 -9.89
CA PRO A 428 0.50 -27.24 -10.21
C PRO A 428 1.06 -25.85 -10.44
N ALA A 429 0.52 -25.14 -11.45
CA ALA A 429 0.96 -23.79 -11.78
C ALA A 429 -0.19 -22.94 -12.30
N ARG A 430 -0.07 -21.65 -12.13
CA ARG A 430 -0.80 -20.58 -12.83
C ARG A 430 0.18 -19.87 -13.76
N ALA A 431 -0.33 -19.10 -14.71
CA ALA A 431 0.52 -18.32 -15.60
C ALA A 431 -0.21 -17.08 -16.08
N SER A 432 0.52 -15.98 -16.23
CA SER A 432 0.02 -14.71 -16.71
C SER A 432 0.87 -14.21 -17.87
N PHE A 433 0.21 -13.77 -18.93
CA PHE A 433 0.85 -13.32 -20.16
C PHE A 433 0.31 -11.96 -20.56
N LEU A 434 1.18 -11.04 -20.92
CA LEU A 434 0.83 -9.78 -21.56
C LEU A 434 1.16 -9.86 -23.05
N ILE A 435 0.13 -9.85 -23.91
CA ILE A 435 0.24 -10.01 -25.35
C ILE A 435 -0.46 -8.83 -26.03
N ASP A 436 0.27 -8.02 -26.81
CA ASP A 436 -0.28 -6.81 -27.45
C ASP A 436 -1.03 -5.88 -26.48
N GLY A 437 -0.53 -5.77 -25.24
CA GLY A 437 -1.12 -4.94 -24.18
C GLY A 437 -2.34 -5.55 -23.48
N ASN A 438 -2.76 -6.77 -23.86
CA ASN A 438 -3.85 -7.50 -23.22
C ASN A 438 -3.30 -8.59 -22.31
N LEU A 439 -3.94 -8.76 -21.14
CA LEU A 439 -3.62 -9.87 -20.25
C LEU A 439 -4.44 -11.10 -20.65
N ASP A 440 -3.71 -12.17 -20.94
CA ASP A 440 -4.24 -13.53 -21.02
C ASP A 440 -3.69 -14.33 -19.84
N ASP A 441 -4.54 -15.05 -19.11
CA ASP A 441 -4.12 -15.82 -17.96
C ASP A 441 -4.64 -17.25 -17.98
N VAL A 442 -3.88 -18.15 -17.36
CA VAL A 442 -4.23 -19.54 -17.15
C VAL A 442 -4.37 -19.74 -15.65
N GLY A 443 -5.55 -20.16 -15.21
CA GLY A 443 -5.82 -20.54 -13.82
C GLY A 443 -5.04 -21.79 -13.42
N CYS A 444 -5.38 -22.41 -12.30
CA CYS A 444 -4.65 -23.58 -11.83
C CYS A 444 -4.69 -24.75 -12.81
N VAL A 445 -3.54 -25.13 -13.31
CA VAL A 445 -3.34 -26.27 -14.22
C VAL A 445 -2.28 -27.23 -13.67
N ARG A 446 -2.28 -28.48 -14.14
CA ARG A 446 -1.42 -29.55 -13.62
C ARG A 446 -0.64 -30.28 -14.73
N VAL A 447 0.52 -30.79 -14.35
CA VAL A 447 1.35 -31.65 -15.19
C VAL A 447 0.57 -32.91 -15.64
N PRO A 448 0.86 -33.48 -16.81
CA PRO A 448 1.79 -33.03 -17.86
C PRO A 448 1.07 -32.34 -19.04
N THR A 449 -0.11 -31.82 -18.86
CA THR A 449 -1.03 -31.38 -19.90
C THR A 449 -0.71 -30.00 -20.43
N PRO A 450 -0.64 -29.76 -21.75
CA PRO A 450 -0.59 -28.41 -22.30
C PRO A 450 -1.97 -27.75 -22.25
N TYR A 451 -2.04 -26.50 -21.79
CA TYR A 451 -3.25 -25.70 -21.67
C TYR A 451 -3.16 -24.46 -22.56
N GLN A 452 -4.24 -24.17 -23.28
CA GLN A 452 -4.30 -23.01 -24.16
C GLN A 452 -4.23 -21.70 -23.35
N VAL A 453 -3.33 -20.81 -23.77
CA VAL A 453 -3.30 -19.40 -23.33
C VAL A 453 -4.19 -18.59 -24.25
N THR A 454 -3.85 -18.54 -25.55
CA THR A 454 -4.61 -17.84 -26.58
C THR A 454 -4.41 -18.49 -27.95
N SER A 455 -5.08 -17.95 -28.98
CA SER A 455 -4.91 -18.41 -30.35
C SER A 455 -4.75 -17.26 -31.33
N PHE A 456 -4.00 -17.50 -32.41
CA PHE A 456 -3.70 -16.56 -33.47
C PHE A 456 -4.24 -17.07 -34.81
N ASN A 457 -5.11 -16.29 -35.42
CA ASN A 457 -5.63 -16.59 -36.76
C ASN A 457 -4.78 -15.88 -37.82
N LEU A 458 -4.05 -16.65 -38.61
CA LEU A 458 -3.18 -16.16 -39.68
C LEU A 458 -3.86 -16.30 -41.03
N ALA A 459 -3.94 -15.22 -41.80
CA ALA A 459 -4.40 -15.27 -43.17
C ALA A 459 -3.41 -16.09 -44.05
N ALA A 460 -3.86 -16.55 -45.18
CA ALA A 460 -3.01 -17.20 -46.19
C ALA A 460 -1.83 -16.29 -46.57
N GLY A 461 -0.61 -16.82 -46.62
CA GLY A 461 0.62 -16.11 -46.99
C GLY A 461 1.07 -15.02 -46.01
N SER A 462 0.53 -14.97 -44.78
CA SER A 462 0.80 -13.92 -43.83
C SER A 462 1.84 -14.29 -42.77
N THR A 463 2.45 -13.27 -42.20
CA THR A 463 3.30 -13.37 -41.01
C THR A 463 2.75 -12.44 -39.92
N TYR A 464 2.60 -12.96 -38.69
CA TYR A 464 2.24 -12.19 -37.51
C TYR A 464 3.46 -12.11 -36.59
N ARG A 465 3.68 -10.93 -36.02
CA ARG A 465 4.77 -10.70 -35.04
C ARG A 465 4.24 -9.92 -33.86
N THR A 466 4.62 -10.34 -32.65
CA THR A 466 4.30 -9.67 -31.41
C THR A 466 5.35 -9.94 -30.34
N VAL A 467 5.23 -9.29 -29.21
CA VAL A 467 6.01 -9.54 -28.00
C VAL A 467 5.08 -10.08 -26.93
N ILE A 468 5.45 -11.19 -26.34
CA ILE A 468 4.80 -11.75 -25.15
C ILE A 468 5.67 -11.41 -23.95
N GLN A 469 5.08 -10.88 -22.90
CA GLN A 469 5.73 -10.73 -21.61
C GLN A 469 5.06 -11.65 -20.58
N THR A 470 5.87 -12.29 -19.75
CA THR A 470 5.42 -13.13 -18.64
C THR A 470 6.45 -13.08 -17.51
N MET A 471 6.04 -13.46 -16.33
CA MET A 471 6.89 -13.64 -15.15
C MET A 471 6.37 -14.87 -14.42
N THR A 472 7.23 -15.63 -13.76
CA THR A 472 6.78 -16.76 -12.95
C THR A 472 5.84 -16.29 -11.85
N ASP A 473 4.61 -16.80 -11.85
CA ASP A 473 3.63 -16.51 -10.81
C ASP A 473 4.08 -17.15 -9.48
N GLY A 474 4.12 -16.37 -8.41
CA GLY A 474 4.50 -16.85 -7.07
C GLY A 474 3.68 -18.07 -6.64
N ALA A 475 4.26 -19.00 -5.92
CA ALA A 475 3.72 -20.31 -5.52
C ALA A 475 3.39 -21.26 -6.68
N SER A 476 3.65 -20.92 -7.93
CA SER A 476 3.54 -21.84 -9.07
C SER A 476 4.82 -22.65 -9.21
N PHE A 477 4.68 -23.93 -9.57
CA PHE A 477 5.83 -24.83 -9.67
C PHE A 477 6.42 -24.81 -11.09
N TYR A 478 7.58 -24.19 -11.20
CA TYR A 478 8.38 -24.19 -12.42
C TYR A 478 9.52 -25.23 -12.33
N PRO A 479 10.04 -25.74 -13.47
CA PRO A 479 9.96 -25.19 -14.81
C PRO A 479 8.62 -25.45 -15.53
N ALA A 480 8.41 -24.66 -16.59
CA ALA A 480 7.26 -24.79 -17.48
C ALA A 480 7.64 -24.58 -18.94
N VAL A 481 6.86 -25.16 -19.86
CA VAL A 481 6.98 -24.93 -21.30
C VAL A 481 5.98 -23.88 -21.75
N ILE A 482 6.45 -22.89 -22.47
CA ILE A 482 5.66 -21.97 -23.29
C ILE A 482 5.84 -22.40 -24.74
N GLY A 483 4.77 -22.69 -25.46
CA GLY A 483 4.92 -23.24 -26.82
C GLY A 483 3.81 -22.84 -27.78
N ILE A 484 4.11 -22.99 -29.06
CA ILE A 484 3.17 -22.81 -30.19
C ILE A 484 2.95 -24.14 -30.89
N THR A 485 1.69 -24.46 -31.14
CA THR A 485 1.27 -25.68 -31.81
C THR A 485 0.11 -25.45 -32.80
N ALA A 486 -0.05 -26.34 -33.75
CA ALA A 486 -1.22 -26.42 -34.65
C ALA A 486 -2.41 -27.16 -34.00
N THR A 487 -2.14 -28.02 -33.03
CA THR A 487 -3.16 -28.86 -32.40
C THR A 487 -3.77 -28.11 -31.22
N PRO A 488 -5.10 -27.90 -31.15
CA PRO A 488 -5.71 -27.23 -30.03
C PRO A 488 -5.36 -27.91 -28.70
N PRO A 489 -4.70 -27.18 -27.75
CA PRO A 489 -4.47 -27.69 -26.41
C PRO A 489 -5.77 -27.74 -25.60
N GLN A 490 -5.73 -28.31 -24.41
CA GLN A 490 -6.88 -28.20 -23.51
C GLN A 490 -7.17 -26.73 -23.17
N PRO A 491 -8.45 -26.32 -23.06
CA PRO A 491 -8.78 -24.99 -22.59
C PRO A 491 -8.14 -24.72 -21.22
N GLY A 492 -7.52 -23.58 -21.07
CA GLY A 492 -6.98 -23.12 -19.78
C GLY A 492 -8.11 -22.95 -18.77
N ALA A 493 -7.88 -23.32 -17.52
CA ALA A 493 -8.80 -22.99 -16.44
C ALA A 493 -8.82 -21.47 -16.23
N PRO A 494 -10.00 -20.84 -16.11
CA PRO A 494 -10.08 -19.41 -15.83
C PRO A 494 -9.44 -19.11 -14.48
N ALA A 495 -8.72 -18.00 -14.38
CA ALA A 495 -8.23 -17.50 -13.11
C ALA A 495 -9.41 -17.09 -12.23
N ILE A 496 -9.51 -17.65 -11.04
CA ILE A 496 -10.56 -17.33 -10.06
C ILE A 496 -9.96 -16.75 -8.81
N SER A 497 -10.71 -15.84 -8.17
CA SER A 497 -10.28 -15.15 -6.94
C SER A 497 -10.49 -15.95 -5.65
N ALA A 498 -11.10 -17.13 -5.74
CA ALA A 498 -11.34 -18.02 -4.60
C ALA A 498 -10.34 -19.18 -4.59
N PRO A 499 -10.11 -19.83 -3.45
CA PRO A 499 -9.35 -21.07 -3.38
C PRO A 499 -9.89 -22.07 -4.38
N ASP A 500 -9.13 -22.38 -5.43
CA ASP A 500 -9.56 -23.25 -6.54
C ASP A 500 -9.14 -24.71 -6.31
N GLY A 501 -8.62 -25.05 -5.13
CA GLY A 501 -8.13 -26.39 -4.82
C GLY A 501 -6.81 -26.73 -5.51
N CYS A 502 -6.10 -25.74 -6.04
CA CYS A 502 -4.78 -25.91 -6.66
C CYS A 502 -3.78 -26.48 -5.66
N PHE A 503 -3.79 -25.99 -4.45
CA PHE A 503 -3.17 -26.66 -3.31
C PHE A 503 -4.22 -27.54 -2.62
N PRO A 504 -3.94 -28.83 -2.34
CA PRO A 504 -4.73 -29.56 -1.37
C PRO A 504 -4.70 -28.77 -0.06
N LYS A 505 -5.87 -28.60 0.58
CA LYS A 505 -5.92 -28.01 1.93
C LYS A 505 -4.80 -28.68 2.76
N PRO A 506 -4.02 -27.93 3.56
CA PRO A 506 -3.07 -28.55 4.47
C PRO A 506 -3.81 -29.66 5.22
N GLN A 507 -3.35 -30.90 5.09
CA GLN A 507 -3.87 -31.96 5.94
C GLN A 507 -3.60 -31.47 7.37
N GLU A 508 -4.66 -31.25 8.13
CA GLU A 508 -4.53 -31.00 9.56
C GLU A 508 -3.65 -32.15 10.09
N SER A 509 -2.45 -31.78 10.55
CA SER A 509 -1.57 -32.76 11.18
C SER A 509 -2.40 -33.38 12.31
N PRO A 510 -2.48 -34.72 12.41
CA PRO A 510 -3.19 -35.33 13.50
C PRO A 510 -2.60 -34.79 14.80
N PRO A 511 -3.43 -34.49 15.81
CA PRO A 511 -2.95 -33.99 17.09
C PRO A 511 -1.84 -34.91 17.62
N PRO A 512 -0.78 -34.39 18.22
CA PRO A 512 0.27 -35.23 18.78
C PRO A 512 -0.35 -36.21 19.77
N ARG A 513 -0.04 -37.51 19.62
CA ARG A 513 -0.47 -38.57 20.51
C ARG A 513 0.25 -38.50 21.85
#